data_43e1996d8c01edbd1eb81be96b472ae9
#
_entry.id   43e1996d8c01edbd1eb81be96b472ae9
#
_cell.length_a   1.000
_cell.length_b   1.000
_cell.length_c   1.000
_cell.angle_alpha   90.00
_cell.angle_beta   90.00
_cell.angle_gamma   90.00
#
_symmetry.space_group_name_H-M   'P 1'
#
loop_
_entity.id
_entity.type
_entity.pdbx_description
1 polymer ?
#
loop_
_entity_poly.entity_id
_entity_poly.type
_entity_poly.pdbx_seq_one_letter_code
_entity_poly.pdbx_strand_id
1 'polypeptide(L)'
;EMTSSLVGSEMCIRDRCSQKHKIGPQEKFCNNYPPCREVWRSGKKVVKFIGYDAGEHYRSDKVLLNDLADPKYSKWYPLMEWGWDREECIRQIEAAGLPQPGKSSCFFCPSMKAEEIIDLREHYPDLFRRALAMEDNARANLKTVQGLGRNYSWKERFGKEFI
;
A
#
# COMPACT_ATOMS: atom_id res chain seq x y z
N GLU A 1 -12.38 -11.51 -11.44
CA GLU A 1 -12.50 -12.05 -10.04
C GLU A 1 -11.74 -11.26 -8.96
N MET A 2 -10.90 -10.27 -9.30
CA MET A 2 -10.17 -9.47 -8.31
C MET A 2 -10.96 -8.31 -7.69
N THR A 3 -12.09 -7.93 -8.24
CA THR A 3 -12.80 -6.69 -7.90
C THR A 3 -13.79 -6.82 -6.73
N SER A 4 -14.42 -7.96 -6.56
CA SER A 4 -15.45 -8.18 -5.53
C SER A 4 -14.88 -8.26 -4.09
N SER A 5 -13.62 -8.65 -3.95
CA SER A 5 -12.96 -8.86 -2.65
C SER A 5 -12.42 -7.59 -2.00
N LEU A 6 -12.30 -6.48 -2.75
CA LEU A 6 -11.64 -5.25 -2.27
C LEU A 6 -12.58 -4.26 -1.57
N VAL A 7 -13.90 -4.43 -1.72
CA VAL A 7 -14.89 -3.41 -1.30
C VAL A 7 -15.83 -3.91 -0.19
N GLY A 8 -15.50 -4.95 0.51
CA GLY A 8 -16.49 -5.71 1.30
C GLY A 8 -16.49 -5.64 2.82
N SER A 9 -15.66 -4.85 3.52
CA SER A 9 -15.84 -4.58 4.97
C SER A 9 -14.87 -3.53 5.51
N GLU A 10 -15.33 -2.66 6.39
CA GLU A 10 -14.61 -1.46 6.88
C GLU A 10 -13.28 -1.74 7.58
N MET A 11 -13.16 -2.82 8.33
CA MET A 11 -11.91 -3.18 9.03
C MET A 11 -10.92 -3.97 8.15
N CYS A 12 -11.40 -4.52 7.04
CA CYS A 12 -10.64 -5.47 6.23
C CYS A 12 -9.95 -4.89 5.00
N ILE A 13 -10.32 -3.68 4.53
CA ILE A 13 -9.80 -3.16 3.25
C ILE A 13 -8.32 -2.79 3.36
N ARG A 14 -7.91 -2.10 4.43
CA ARG A 14 -6.49 -1.70 4.60
C ARG A 14 -5.60 -2.93 4.85
N ASP A 15 -6.00 -3.80 5.77
CA ASP A 15 -5.18 -4.92 6.20
C ASP A 15 -5.20 -6.06 5.19
N ARG A 16 -6.37 -6.41 4.65
CA ARG A 16 -6.47 -7.43 3.60
C ARG A 16 -5.87 -7.01 2.28
N CYS A 17 -5.97 -5.73 1.90
CA CYS A 17 -5.34 -5.22 0.69
C CYS A 17 -3.81 -5.33 0.80
N SER A 18 -3.21 -4.88 1.90
CA SER A 18 -1.78 -5.02 2.16
C SER A 18 -1.36 -6.48 2.22
N GLN A 19 -2.13 -7.31 2.92
CA GLN A 19 -1.85 -8.74 3.05
C GLN A 19 -1.88 -9.45 1.69
N LYS A 20 -2.95 -9.25 0.91
CA LYS A 20 -3.17 -9.95 -0.35
C LYS A 20 -2.27 -9.45 -1.48
N HIS A 21 -2.01 -8.15 -1.56
CA HIS A 21 -1.37 -7.54 -2.73
C HIS A 21 0.05 -7.03 -2.49
N LYS A 22 0.53 -6.99 -1.23
CA LYS A 22 1.89 -6.58 -0.89
C LYS A 22 2.64 -7.69 -0.16
N ILE A 23 2.15 -8.11 1.01
CA ILE A 23 2.83 -9.07 1.88
C ILE A 23 2.84 -10.47 1.26
N GLY A 24 1.67 -10.98 0.89
CA GLY A 24 1.54 -12.32 0.32
C GLY A 24 2.40 -12.57 -0.94
N PRO A 25 2.38 -11.68 -1.97
CA PRO A 25 3.28 -11.80 -3.11
C PRO A 25 4.76 -11.75 -2.74
N GLN A 26 5.15 -10.88 -1.79
CA GLN A 26 6.53 -10.81 -1.31
C GLN A 26 6.94 -12.11 -0.59
N GLU A 27 6.09 -12.66 0.25
CA GLU A 27 6.34 -13.94 0.93
C GLU A 27 6.45 -15.08 -0.07
N LYS A 28 5.55 -15.13 -1.06
CA LYS A 28 5.62 -16.11 -2.14
C LYS A 28 6.91 -16.00 -2.92
N PHE A 29 7.36 -14.79 -3.25
CA PHE A 29 8.65 -14.56 -3.89
C PHE A 29 9.80 -15.06 -3.02
N CYS A 30 9.90 -14.62 -1.77
CA CYS A 30 10.99 -15.01 -0.86
C CYS A 30 11.02 -16.53 -0.63
N ASN A 31 9.86 -17.18 -0.49
CA ASN A 31 9.79 -18.64 -0.32
C ASN A 31 10.31 -19.43 -1.54
N ASN A 32 10.31 -18.83 -2.73
CA ASN A 32 10.79 -19.44 -3.97
C ASN A 32 12.18 -18.92 -4.40
N TYR A 33 12.69 -17.85 -3.77
CA TYR A 33 13.97 -17.25 -4.10
C TYR A 33 15.12 -18.03 -3.44
N PRO A 34 16.03 -18.63 -4.24
CA PRO A 34 17.08 -19.49 -3.72
C PRO A 34 17.93 -18.86 -2.61
N PRO A 35 18.41 -17.59 -2.70
CA PRO A 35 19.17 -16.97 -1.62
C PRO A 35 18.44 -16.90 -0.28
N CYS A 36 17.14 -16.61 -0.27
CA CYS A 36 16.35 -16.61 0.97
C CYS A 36 16.27 -18.00 1.58
N ARG A 37 16.07 -19.01 0.75
CA ARG A 37 16.00 -20.43 1.21
C ARG A 37 17.32 -20.89 1.80
N GLU A 38 18.44 -20.44 1.26
CA GLU A 38 19.79 -20.75 1.73
C GLU A 38 20.04 -20.15 3.12
N VAL A 39 19.66 -18.87 3.30
CA VAL A 39 19.73 -18.18 4.60
C VAL A 39 18.91 -18.93 5.63
N TRP A 40 17.67 -19.34 5.32
CA TRP A 40 16.84 -20.10 6.28
C TRP A 40 17.39 -21.49 6.59
N ARG A 41 17.95 -22.19 5.59
CA ARG A 41 18.61 -23.50 5.82
C ARG A 41 19.83 -23.39 6.75
N SER A 42 20.52 -22.25 6.74
CA SER A 42 21.63 -21.98 7.66
C SER A 42 21.20 -21.55 9.07
N GLY A 43 19.89 -21.59 9.36
CA GLY A 43 19.33 -21.16 10.65
C GLY A 43 19.29 -19.65 10.87
N LYS A 44 19.55 -18.85 9.83
CA LYS A 44 19.54 -17.39 9.88
C LYS A 44 18.21 -16.82 9.39
N LYS A 45 17.92 -15.56 9.72
CA LYS A 45 16.76 -14.83 9.24
C LYS A 45 17.14 -13.94 8.05
N VAL A 46 16.20 -13.79 7.12
CA VAL A 46 16.32 -12.79 6.04
C VAL A 46 15.97 -11.42 6.60
N VAL A 47 16.80 -10.42 6.35
CA VAL A 47 16.55 -9.04 6.79
C VAL A 47 15.62 -8.35 5.79
N LYS A 48 14.50 -7.82 6.28
CA LYS A 48 13.59 -6.95 5.52
C LYS A 48 13.80 -5.50 5.92
N PHE A 49 14.09 -4.65 4.97
CA PHE A 49 14.17 -3.21 5.15
C PHE A 49 12.76 -2.62 5.07
N ILE A 50 12.34 -1.91 6.09
CA ILE A 50 11.01 -1.30 6.19
C ILE A 50 11.17 0.22 6.18
N GLY A 51 10.63 0.89 5.17
CA GLY A 51 10.75 2.33 4.94
C GLY A 51 9.72 3.16 5.74
N TYR A 52 9.57 2.91 7.03
CA TYR A 52 8.83 3.82 7.90
C TYR A 52 9.77 4.95 8.32
N ASP A 53 9.31 6.19 8.16
CA ASP A 53 10.06 7.36 8.62
C ASP A 53 9.97 7.54 10.14
N ALA A 54 10.78 8.43 10.71
CA ALA A 54 10.85 8.66 12.14
C ALA A 54 9.54 9.16 12.77
N GLY A 55 8.61 9.72 11.97
CA GLY A 55 7.28 10.13 12.43
C GLY A 55 6.26 8.98 12.50
N GLU A 56 6.61 7.78 12.01
CA GLU A 56 5.70 6.64 11.92
C GLU A 56 5.91 5.58 13.03
N HIS A 57 6.50 5.94 14.18
CA HIS A 57 6.77 5.01 15.30
C HIS A 57 5.58 4.15 15.70
N TYR A 58 4.36 4.73 15.70
CA TYR A 58 3.14 4.01 16.04
C TYR A 58 2.87 2.79 15.15
N ARG A 59 3.46 2.73 13.95
CA ARG A 59 3.31 1.59 13.03
C ARG A 59 4.25 0.46 13.38
N SER A 60 5.49 0.75 13.77
CA SER A 60 6.47 -0.26 14.21
C SER A 60 6.09 -0.84 15.57
N ASP A 61 5.64 -0.01 16.50
CA ASP A 61 5.26 -0.42 17.86
C ASP A 61 4.13 -1.45 17.86
N LYS A 62 3.14 -1.28 16.98
CA LYS A 62 2.03 -2.23 16.83
C LYS A 62 2.43 -3.64 16.41
N VAL A 63 3.55 -3.78 15.72
CA VAL A 63 3.97 -5.06 15.14
C VAL A 63 5.24 -5.64 15.79
N LEU A 64 5.83 -4.90 16.74
CA LEU A 64 7.12 -5.24 17.36
C LEU A 64 7.17 -6.66 17.90
N LEU A 65 6.17 -7.08 18.65
CA LEU A 65 6.14 -8.43 19.23
C LEU A 65 6.07 -9.51 18.15
N ASN A 66 5.27 -9.29 17.11
CA ASN A 66 5.15 -10.21 15.98
C ASN A 66 6.46 -10.25 15.18
N ASP A 67 7.13 -9.11 15.04
CA ASP A 67 8.39 -9.00 14.31
C ASP A 67 9.52 -9.74 15.04
N LEU A 68 9.57 -9.64 16.36
CA LEU A 68 10.53 -10.37 17.19
C LEU A 68 10.32 -11.88 17.15
N ALA A 69 9.06 -12.31 17.13
CA ALA A 69 8.66 -13.71 17.08
C ALA A 69 8.77 -14.36 15.69
N ASP A 70 8.96 -13.58 14.62
CA ASP A 70 9.03 -14.10 13.25
C ASP A 70 10.23 -15.03 13.06
N PRO A 71 10.04 -16.32 12.71
CA PRO A 71 11.14 -17.27 12.59
C PRO A 71 11.95 -17.09 11.30
N LYS A 72 11.40 -16.45 10.28
CA LYS A 72 11.99 -16.33 8.94
C LYS A 72 12.64 -14.99 8.68
N TYR A 73 12.12 -13.93 9.28
CA TYR A 73 12.52 -12.56 8.97
C TYR A 73 12.96 -11.82 10.23
N SER A 74 13.94 -10.93 10.06
CA SER A 74 14.18 -9.80 10.95
C SER A 74 13.86 -8.52 10.19
N LYS A 75 13.26 -7.55 10.85
CA LYS A 75 12.92 -6.27 10.23
C LYS A 75 13.88 -5.20 10.70
N TRP A 76 14.34 -4.38 9.78
CA TRP A 76 15.15 -3.23 10.04
C TRP A 76 14.44 -1.97 9.52
N TYR A 77 14.43 -0.94 10.36
CA TYR A 77 13.77 0.32 10.11
C TYR A 77 14.81 1.44 9.99
N PRO A 78 15.59 1.49 8.89
CA PRO A 78 16.75 2.36 8.79
C PRO A 78 16.41 3.85 8.94
N LEU A 79 15.31 4.34 8.39
CA LEU A 79 14.93 5.74 8.48
C LEU A 79 14.60 6.15 9.92
N MET A 80 14.00 5.25 10.70
CA MET A 80 13.73 5.49 12.12
C MET A 80 15.03 5.51 12.93
N GLU A 81 15.94 4.58 12.66
CA GLU A 81 17.26 4.50 13.33
C GLU A 81 18.11 5.72 13.04
N TRP A 82 18.04 6.26 11.81
CA TRP A 82 18.74 7.49 11.42
C TRP A 82 18.01 8.76 11.86
N GLY A 83 16.82 8.65 12.45
CA GLY A 83 16.02 9.80 12.85
C GLY A 83 15.46 10.59 11.66
N TRP A 84 15.35 10.00 10.49
CA TRP A 84 14.85 10.66 9.27
C TRP A 84 13.33 10.72 9.27
N ASP A 85 12.80 11.91 9.41
CA ASP A 85 11.39 12.20 9.18
C ASP A 85 11.10 12.43 7.69
N ARG A 86 9.86 12.78 7.38
CA ARG A 86 9.42 13.02 6.00
C ARG A 86 10.21 14.15 5.32
N GLU A 87 10.50 15.22 6.05
CA GLU A 87 11.21 16.38 5.52
C GLU A 87 12.69 16.06 5.26
N GLU A 88 13.31 15.33 6.16
CA GLU A 88 14.69 14.85 5.97
C GLU A 88 14.79 13.91 4.77
N CYS A 89 13.85 12.98 4.62
CA CYS A 89 13.80 12.10 3.44
C CYS A 89 13.74 12.91 2.13
N ILE A 90 12.95 13.98 2.08
CA ILE A 90 12.85 14.88 0.92
C ILE A 90 14.20 15.55 0.65
N ARG A 91 14.83 16.13 1.69
CA ARG A 91 16.16 16.77 1.56
C ARG A 91 17.23 15.82 1.03
N GLN A 92 17.23 14.57 1.52
CA GLN A 92 18.21 13.57 1.10
C GLN A 92 18.02 13.16 -0.38
N ILE A 93 16.77 13.04 -0.83
CA ILE A 93 16.46 12.75 -2.25
C ILE A 93 16.93 13.91 -3.13
N GLU A 94 16.68 15.16 -2.74
CA GLU A 94 17.13 16.36 -3.45
C GLU A 94 18.66 16.46 -3.47
N ALA A 95 19.31 16.24 -2.33
CA ALA A 95 20.77 16.25 -2.23
C ALA A 95 21.42 15.16 -3.11
N ALA A 96 20.75 14.02 -3.31
CA ALA A 96 21.18 12.97 -4.22
C ALA A 96 20.91 13.28 -5.71
N GLY A 97 20.28 14.43 -6.03
CA GLY A 97 19.93 14.80 -7.41
C GLY A 97 18.83 13.94 -8.02
N LEU A 98 18.05 13.27 -7.19
CA LEU A 98 16.96 12.41 -7.64
C LEU A 98 15.63 13.16 -7.67
N PRO A 99 14.72 12.82 -8.61
CA PRO A 99 13.39 13.41 -8.64
C PRO A 99 12.59 12.96 -7.42
N GLN A 100 11.81 13.85 -6.84
CA GLN A 100 10.90 13.49 -5.75
C GLN A 100 9.86 12.49 -6.25
N PRO A 101 9.75 11.31 -5.62
CA PRO A 101 8.75 10.32 -6.01
C PRO A 101 7.36 10.80 -5.63
N GLY A 102 6.39 10.58 -6.50
CA GLY A 102 4.98 10.73 -6.18
C GLY A 102 4.52 9.68 -5.15
N LYS A 103 3.28 9.76 -4.73
CA LYS A 103 2.69 8.79 -3.81
C LYS A 103 2.60 7.40 -4.47
N SER A 104 3.27 6.42 -3.89
CA SER A 104 3.17 5.02 -4.31
C SER A 104 1.84 4.41 -3.86
N SER A 105 0.82 4.50 -4.69
CA SER A 105 -0.49 3.88 -4.46
C SER A 105 -1.06 3.23 -5.73
N CYS A 106 -1.97 2.27 -5.56
CA CYS A 106 -2.72 1.75 -6.70
C CYS A 106 -3.67 2.83 -7.23
N PHE A 107 -3.90 2.88 -8.55
CA PHE A 107 -4.80 3.85 -9.18
C PHE A 107 -6.27 3.75 -8.71
N PHE A 108 -6.64 2.70 -7.99
CA PHE A 108 -7.95 2.47 -7.38
C PHE A 108 -7.88 2.40 -5.85
N CYS A 109 -6.90 3.06 -5.23
CA CYS A 109 -6.68 2.95 -3.80
C CYS A 109 -7.82 3.62 -2.99
N PRO A 110 -8.53 2.89 -2.11
CA PRO A 110 -9.58 3.47 -1.29
C PRO A 110 -9.12 4.54 -0.28
N SER A 111 -7.81 4.67 -0.11
CA SER A 111 -7.19 5.69 0.77
C SER A 111 -6.65 6.88 -0.02
N MET A 112 -6.99 7.00 -1.30
CA MET A 112 -6.61 8.13 -2.14
C MET A 112 -7.36 9.39 -1.71
N LYS A 113 -6.65 10.52 -1.63
CA LYS A 113 -7.24 11.81 -1.31
C LYS A 113 -7.96 12.39 -2.54
N ALA A 114 -8.86 13.34 -2.32
CA ALA A 114 -9.62 13.97 -3.42
C ALA A 114 -8.73 14.58 -4.50
N GLU A 115 -7.68 15.28 -4.08
CA GLU A 115 -6.70 15.90 -4.98
C GLU A 115 -5.98 14.85 -5.86
N GLU A 116 -5.62 13.71 -5.27
CA GLU A 116 -4.97 12.60 -5.98
C GLU A 116 -5.93 11.90 -6.97
N ILE A 117 -7.24 11.88 -6.67
CA ILE A 117 -8.26 11.35 -7.58
C ILE A 117 -8.47 12.29 -8.76
N ILE A 118 -8.45 13.61 -8.50
CA ILE A 118 -8.54 14.64 -9.55
C ILE A 118 -7.30 14.56 -10.46
N ASP A 119 -6.11 14.50 -9.88
CA ASP A 119 -4.86 14.33 -10.62
C ASP A 119 -4.88 13.05 -11.49
N LEU A 120 -5.34 11.92 -10.93
CA LEU A 120 -5.52 10.68 -11.68
C LEU A 120 -6.49 10.85 -12.85
N ARG A 121 -7.60 11.56 -12.64
CA ARG A 121 -8.60 11.83 -13.69
C ARG A 121 -8.02 12.67 -14.82
N GLU A 122 -7.26 13.71 -14.51
CA GLU A 122 -6.72 14.67 -15.46
C GLU A 122 -5.53 14.12 -16.25
N HIS A 123 -4.59 13.47 -15.57
CA HIS A 123 -3.36 13.01 -16.20
C HIS A 123 -3.40 11.54 -16.66
N TYR A 124 -4.31 10.72 -16.07
CA TYR A 124 -4.41 9.28 -16.37
C TYR A 124 -5.86 8.84 -16.57
N PRO A 125 -6.60 9.44 -17.54
CA PRO A 125 -8.04 9.21 -17.71
C PRO A 125 -8.41 7.75 -17.95
N ASP A 126 -7.56 6.97 -18.60
CA ASP A 126 -7.78 5.54 -18.81
C ASP A 126 -7.76 4.74 -17.51
N LEU A 127 -6.82 5.06 -16.61
CA LEU A 127 -6.74 4.44 -15.30
C LEU A 127 -7.92 4.86 -14.41
N PHE A 128 -8.32 6.13 -14.50
CA PHE A 128 -9.51 6.61 -13.81
C PHE A 128 -10.78 5.88 -14.28
N ARG A 129 -11.01 5.75 -15.60
CA ARG A 129 -12.13 4.97 -16.15
C ARG A 129 -12.12 3.51 -15.68
N ARG A 130 -10.95 2.88 -15.64
CA ARG A 130 -10.80 1.52 -15.08
C ARG A 130 -11.17 1.46 -13.60
N ALA A 131 -10.80 2.45 -12.79
CA ALA A 131 -11.18 2.52 -11.38
C ALA A 131 -12.71 2.64 -11.22
N LEU A 132 -13.37 3.49 -12.03
CA LEU A 132 -14.83 3.61 -12.04
C LEU A 132 -15.51 2.30 -12.45
N ALA A 133 -15.00 1.61 -13.47
CA ALA A 133 -15.52 0.31 -13.87
C ALA A 133 -15.37 -0.76 -12.78
N MET A 134 -14.26 -0.72 -12.01
CA MET A 134 -14.09 -1.59 -10.84
C MET A 134 -15.11 -1.29 -9.74
N GLU A 135 -15.41 -0.01 -9.50
CA GLU A 135 -16.44 0.42 -8.55
C GLU A 135 -17.82 -0.07 -8.98
N ASP A 136 -18.19 0.10 -10.27
CA ASP A 136 -19.46 -0.36 -10.81
C ASP A 136 -19.62 -1.88 -10.71
N ASN A 137 -18.59 -2.64 -11.05
CA ASN A 137 -18.61 -4.10 -10.95
C ASN A 137 -18.77 -4.59 -9.50
N ALA A 138 -18.25 -3.83 -8.54
CA ALA A 138 -18.38 -4.16 -7.12
C ALA A 138 -19.74 -3.76 -6.53
N ARG A 139 -20.46 -2.83 -7.15
CA ARG A 139 -21.66 -2.15 -6.61
C ARG A 139 -22.72 -3.13 -6.08
N ALA A 140 -23.01 -4.20 -6.79
CA ALA A 140 -23.99 -5.21 -6.37
C ALA A 140 -23.64 -5.93 -5.07
N ASN A 141 -22.36 -5.93 -4.70
CA ASN A 141 -21.83 -6.62 -3.51
C ASN A 141 -21.48 -5.67 -2.36
N LEU A 142 -21.67 -4.36 -2.54
CA LEU A 142 -21.41 -3.38 -1.51
C LEU A 142 -22.50 -3.44 -0.44
N LYS A 143 -22.14 -3.62 0.83
CA LYS A 143 -23.06 -3.66 1.97
C LYS A 143 -22.89 -2.47 2.91
N THR A 144 -21.64 -2.13 3.22
CA THR A 144 -21.31 -1.14 4.25
C THR A 144 -20.56 0.07 3.68
N VAL A 145 -20.06 -0.02 2.46
CA VAL A 145 -19.34 1.06 1.77
C VAL A 145 -20.11 1.50 0.53
N GLN A 146 -20.00 2.77 0.17
CA GLN A 146 -20.72 3.36 -0.97
C GLN A 146 -19.96 3.27 -2.29
N GLY A 147 -18.65 3.02 -2.22
CA GLY A 147 -17.77 2.91 -3.38
C GLY A 147 -16.30 2.90 -2.98
N LEU A 148 -15.40 3.20 -3.92
CA LEU A 148 -13.96 3.26 -3.69
C LEU A 148 -13.59 4.29 -2.61
N GLY A 149 -14.33 5.38 -2.48
CA GLY A 149 -14.15 6.36 -1.41
C GLY A 149 -14.69 5.91 -0.04
N ARG A 150 -15.17 4.69 0.11
CA ARG A 150 -15.83 4.12 1.29
C ARG A 150 -17.17 4.80 1.60
N ASN A 151 -17.15 6.04 2.10
CA ASN A 151 -18.34 6.83 2.45
C ASN A 151 -18.92 7.58 1.26
N TYR A 152 -18.36 7.43 0.07
CA TYR A 152 -18.83 8.01 -1.17
C TYR A 152 -18.38 7.18 -2.38
N SER A 153 -19.11 7.30 -3.47
CA SER A 153 -18.72 6.73 -4.77
C SER A 153 -17.80 7.70 -5.51
N TRP A 154 -16.70 7.18 -6.07
CA TRP A 154 -15.85 7.96 -6.97
C TRP A 154 -16.60 8.37 -8.22
N LYS A 155 -17.47 7.49 -8.74
CA LYS A 155 -18.29 7.77 -9.91
C LYS A 155 -19.22 8.95 -9.68
N GLU A 156 -19.92 8.97 -8.55
CA GLU A 156 -20.87 10.04 -8.21
C GLU A 156 -20.18 11.38 -7.94
N ARG A 157 -19.01 11.35 -7.30
CA ARG A 157 -18.33 12.56 -6.87
C ARG A 157 -17.40 13.16 -7.93
N PHE A 158 -16.72 12.32 -8.71
CA PHE A 158 -15.66 12.74 -9.64
C PHE A 158 -15.92 12.32 -11.09
N GLY A 159 -16.92 11.47 -11.35
CA GLY A 159 -17.20 10.86 -12.66
C GLY A 159 -18.19 11.62 -13.54
N LYS A 160 -18.79 12.73 -13.08
CA LYS A 160 -19.89 13.42 -13.76
C LYS A 160 -19.60 13.90 -15.19
N GLU A 161 -18.32 14.03 -15.56
CA GLU A 161 -17.88 14.47 -16.89
C GLU A 161 -17.42 13.29 -17.78
N PHE A 162 -17.49 12.06 -17.30
CA PHE A 162 -17.00 10.83 -17.97
C PHE A 162 -18.10 9.79 -18.25
N ILE A 163 -19.37 10.23 -18.15
CA ILE A 163 -20.54 9.39 -18.45
C ILE A 163 -21.08 9.73 -19.82
#